data_e56415afa6546e3f314c99cf57f207f9
#
_entry.id   e56415afa6546e3f314c99cf57f207f9
#
_cell.length_a   1.000
_cell.length_b   1.000
_cell.length_c   1.000
_cell.angle_alpha   90.00
_cell.angle_beta   90.00
_cell.angle_gamma   90.00
#
_symmetry.space_group_name_H-M   'P 1'
#
loop_
_entity.id
_entity.type
_entity.pdbx_description
1 polymer ?
#
loop_
_entity_poly.entity_id
_entity_poly.type
_entity_poly.pdbx_seq_one_letter_code
_entity_poly.pdbx_strand_id
1 'polypeptide(L)'
;MKKFFVHTLLAAAFMSISFTGTSQTADEIINKHIDSIGGKENWKKVKTMKMEGQIEVQGIEIPFTMQAINGKGVRTDGEFQGNSFIDITTPTKGWSQNPMAGKATLQPISEDELKVKLDELDLQGGFIDYKEKGNTVEFLGKDEEDGTEYYKVKLTTKNNNETTYYLDTKTYLVYKQESISKQQGQDVKMVVKSLDYQTIDGGIKVPFKMDQGMMILATKKYTINGPIDEKIFSDK
;
A
#
# COMPACT_ATOMS: atom_id res chain seq x y z
N MET A 1 28.98 65.03 -49.32
CA MET A 1 27.89 64.04 -49.50
C MET A 1 28.00 62.99 -48.39
N LYS A 2 27.19 63.15 -47.36
CA LYS A 2 27.19 62.19 -46.20
C LYS A 2 25.93 61.31 -46.30
N LYS A 3 26.10 60.05 -46.50
CA LYS A 3 25.02 59.03 -46.50
C LYS A 3 24.73 58.61 -45.07
N PHE A 4 23.51 58.92 -44.61
CA PHE A 4 22.97 58.41 -43.35
C PHE A 4 22.45 56.96 -43.54
N PHE A 5 23.00 56.01 -42.84
CA PHE A 5 22.44 54.67 -42.74
C PHE A 5 21.49 54.61 -41.55
N VAL A 6 20.21 54.45 -41.84
CA VAL A 6 19.20 54.18 -40.81
C VAL A 6 19.16 52.69 -40.55
N HIS A 7 19.57 52.26 -39.34
CA HIS A 7 19.44 50.90 -38.90
C HIS A 7 18.10 50.74 -38.18
N THR A 8 17.17 50.06 -38.84
CA THR A 8 15.88 49.68 -38.23
C THR A 8 16.10 48.44 -37.37
N LEU A 9 16.05 48.60 -36.03
CA LEU A 9 16.14 47.53 -35.07
C LEU A 9 14.74 46.89 -34.92
N LEU A 10 14.57 45.69 -35.48
CA LEU A 10 13.33 44.91 -35.34
C LEU A 10 13.43 44.12 -34.03
N ALA A 11 12.81 44.61 -32.95
CA ALA A 11 12.69 43.93 -31.70
C ALA A 11 11.62 42.84 -31.80
N ALA A 12 12.02 41.60 -32.00
CA ALA A 12 11.14 40.44 -31.89
C ALA A 12 10.86 40.14 -30.39
N ALA A 13 9.67 40.55 -29.94
CA ALA A 13 9.16 40.18 -28.63
C ALA A 13 8.78 38.69 -28.64
N PHE A 14 9.65 37.83 -28.12
CA PHE A 14 9.32 36.47 -27.79
C PHE A 14 8.34 36.48 -26.60
N MET A 15 7.04 36.37 -26.86
CA MET A 15 6.04 36.05 -25.85
C MET A 15 6.26 34.62 -25.41
N SER A 16 6.99 34.43 -24.32
CA SER A 16 7.06 33.13 -23.60
C SER A 16 5.68 32.88 -23.00
N ILE A 17 4.86 32.09 -23.69
CA ILE A 17 3.63 31.53 -23.11
C ILE A 17 4.07 30.51 -22.09
N SER A 18 4.17 30.92 -20.83
CA SER A 18 4.31 30.00 -19.70
C SER A 18 3.01 29.22 -19.60
N PHE A 19 2.99 28.00 -20.12
CA PHE A 19 1.96 27.05 -19.78
C PHE A 19 2.14 26.72 -18.27
N THR A 20 1.42 27.47 -17.45
CA THR A 20 1.17 27.04 -16.07
C THR A 20 0.17 25.89 -16.11
N GLY A 21 0.62 24.71 -16.57
CA GLY A 21 -0.07 23.48 -16.28
C GLY A 21 -0.08 23.35 -14.76
N THR A 22 -1.26 23.40 -14.14
CA THR A 22 -1.41 23.08 -12.73
C THR A 22 -0.94 21.63 -12.54
N SER A 23 0.32 21.47 -12.12
CA SER A 23 0.83 20.16 -11.71
C SER A 23 -0.03 19.70 -10.55
N GLN A 24 -0.70 18.55 -10.70
CA GLN A 24 -1.44 17.96 -9.60
C GLN A 24 -0.49 17.76 -8.42
N THR A 25 -0.93 18.19 -7.25
CA THR A 25 -0.16 18.00 -6.00
C THR A 25 -0.37 16.59 -5.47
N ALA A 26 0.57 16.12 -4.63
CA ALA A 26 0.40 14.84 -3.93
C ALA A 26 -0.91 14.80 -3.14
N ASP A 27 -1.26 15.91 -2.48
CA ASP A 27 -2.50 16.03 -1.70
C ASP A 27 -3.77 15.84 -2.57
N GLU A 28 -3.82 16.43 -3.75
CA GLU A 28 -4.96 16.27 -4.66
C GLU A 28 -5.12 14.83 -5.15
N ILE A 29 -4.01 14.17 -5.49
CA ILE A 29 -4.01 12.78 -5.94
C ILE A 29 -4.48 11.86 -4.82
N ILE A 30 -3.95 12.06 -3.59
CA ILE A 30 -4.30 11.27 -2.42
C ILE A 30 -5.76 11.47 -2.02
N ASN A 31 -6.28 12.70 -2.04
CA ASN A 31 -7.68 12.95 -1.72
C ASN A 31 -8.61 12.24 -2.71
N LYS A 32 -8.33 12.29 -4.00
CA LYS A 32 -9.10 11.55 -5.02
C LYS A 32 -8.98 10.03 -4.84
N HIS A 33 -7.80 9.54 -4.45
CA HIS A 33 -7.62 8.14 -4.10
C HIS A 33 -8.52 7.75 -2.92
N ILE A 34 -8.47 8.50 -1.82
CA ILE A 34 -9.30 8.26 -0.63
C ILE A 34 -10.79 8.23 -1.01
N ASP A 35 -11.25 9.16 -1.84
CA ASP A 35 -12.62 9.18 -2.33
C ASP A 35 -12.95 7.93 -3.16
N SER A 36 -12.00 7.50 -4.04
CA SER A 36 -12.19 6.35 -4.92
C SER A 36 -12.31 5.01 -4.17
N ILE A 37 -11.72 4.92 -2.97
CA ILE A 37 -11.79 3.73 -2.11
C ILE A 37 -12.94 3.79 -1.09
N GLY A 38 -13.87 4.74 -1.21
CA GLY A 38 -15.07 4.84 -0.39
C GLY A 38 -15.08 5.96 0.64
N GLY A 39 -14.04 6.81 0.63
CA GLY A 39 -13.98 8.04 1.44
C GLY A 39 -13.46 7.83 2.87
N LYS A 40 -12.82 8.88 3.38
CA LYS A 40 -12.18 8.93 4.69
C LYS A 40 -13.11 8.52 5.85
N GLU A 41 -14.35 9.04 5.84
CA GLU A 41 -15.28 8.81 6.93
C GLU A 41 -15.73 7.35 7.06
N ASN A 42 -15.84 6.62 5.95
CA ASN A 42 -16.16 5.21 5.97
C ASN A 42 -14.97 4.38 6.48
N TRP A 43 -13.78 4.68 6.03
CA TRP A 43 -12.56 4.02 6.51
C TRP A 43 -12.32 4.26 8.01
N LYS A 44 -12.60 5.45 8.54
CA LYS A 44 -12.49 5.75 9.98
C LYS A 44 -13.42 4.92 10.86
N LYS A 45 -14.52 4.40 10.30
CA LYS A 45 -15.44 3.51 11.01
C LYS A 45 -14.93 2.07 11.11
N VAL A 46 -13.93 1.68 10.28
CA VAL A 46 -13.36 0.33 10.31
C VAL A 46 -12.52 0.17 11.58
N LYS A 47 -12.98 -0.68 12.49
CA LYS A 47 -12.31 -1.01 13.76
C LYS A 47 -11.71 -2.39 13.76
N THR A 48 -12.38 -3.34 13.09
CA THR A 48 -11.90 -4.70 12.90
C THR A 48 -12.07 -5.10 11.44
N MET A 49 -11.20 -5.99 10.98
CA MET A 49 -11.26 -6.58 9.65
C MET A 49 -10.90 -8.05 9.72
N LYS A 50 -11.70 -8.89 9.07
CA LYS A 50 -11.37 -10.28 8.80
C LYS A 50 -11.33 -10.49 7.29
N MET A 51 -10.29 -11.14 6.79
CA MET A 51 -10.14 -11.58 5.42
C MET A 51 -10.07 -13.10 5.39
N GLU A 52 -10.78 -13.71 4.46
CA GLU A 52 -10.77 -15.15 4.22
C GLU A 52 -10.51 -15.40 2.74
N GLY A 53 -9.58 -16.27 2.40
CA GLY A 53 -9.20 -16.48 1.00
C GLY A 53 -8.18 -17.60 0.83
N GLN A 54 -7.41 -17.50 -0.24
CA GLN A 54 -6.37 -18.45 -0.62
C GLN A 54 -5.10 -17.71 -1.00
N ILE A 55 -3.97 -18.27 -0.61
CA ILE A 55 -2.64 -17.91 -1.13
C ILE A 55 -2.32 -18.94 -2.22
N GLU A 56 -2.13 -18.45 -3.43
CA GLU A 56 -1.75 -19.27 -4.59
C GLU A 56 -0.23 -19.17 -4.80
N VAL A 57 0.48 -20.28 -4.69
CA VAL A 57 1.92 -20.36 -4.92
C VAL A 57 2.19 -21.57 -5.83
N GLN A 58 2.73 -21.33 -7.03
CA GLN A 58 3.09 -22.40 -7.99
C GLN A 58 1.96 -23.41 -8.25
N GLY A 59 0.71 -22.93 -8.33
CA GLY A 59 -0.47 -23.79 -8.57
C GLY A 59 -1.00 -24.49 -7.32
N ILE A 60 -0.43 -24.23 -6.14
CA ILE A 60 -0.90 -24.73 -4.85
C ILE A 60 -1.75 -23.63 -4.22
N GLU A 61 -2.95 -23.99 -3.75
CA GLU A 61 -3.84 -23.11 -3.01
C GLU A 61 -3.77 -23.41 -1.52
N ILE A 62 -3.38 -22.42 -0.72
CA ILE A 62 -3.28 -22.49 0.74
C ILE A 62 -4.38 -21.60 1.32
N PRO A 63 -5.40 -22.17 1.98
CA PRO A 63 -6.40 -21.35 2.67
C PRO A 63 -5.75 -20.48 3.73
N PHE A 64 -6.20 -19.21 3.82
CA PHE A 64 -5.78 -18.30 4.87
C PHE A 64 -6.94 -17.56 5.51
N THR A 65 -6.74 -17.16 6.75
CA THR A 65 -7.59 -16.18 7.45
C THR A 65 -6.70 -15.12 8.05
N MET A 66 -6.98 -13.84 7.75
CA MET A 66 -6.38 -12.71 8.45
C MET A 66 -7.43 -12.06 9.33
N GLN A 67 -7.08 -11.76 10.59
CA GLN A 67 -7.91 -11.05 11.55
C GLN A 67 -7.12 -9.87 12.11
N ALA A 68 -7.75 -8.69 12.13
CA ALA A 68 -7.09 -7.47 12.59
C ALA A 68 -8.01 -6.58 13.42
N ILE A 69 -7.46 -6.00 14.48
CA ILE A 69 -8.08 -4.92 15.25
C ILE A 69 -7.20 -3.69 15.07
N ASN A 70 -7.79 -2.61 14.57
CA ASN A 70 -7.07 -1.38 14.27
C ASN A 70 -6.21 -0.89 15.44
N GLY A 71 -4.92 -0.76 15.21
CA GLY A 71 -3.93 -0.31 16.19
C GLY A 71 -3.60 -1.31 17.31
N LYS A 72 -4.21 -2.51 17.34
CA LYS A 72 -4.00 -3.49 18.41
C LYS A 72 -3.29 -4.76 17.97
N GLY A 73 -3.66 -5.31 16.83
CA GLY A 73 -3.04 -6.52 16.35
C GLY A 73 -3.55 -6.96 14.99
N VAL A 74 -2.69 -7.70 14.30
CA VAL A 74 -2.99 -8.43 13.08
C VAL A 74 -2.51 -9.86 13.28
N ARG A 75 -3.34 -10.84 12.91
CA ARG A 75 -2.99 -12.26 12.89
C ARG A 75 -3.41 -12.86 11.56
N THR A 76 -2.49 -13.57 10.94
CA THR A 76 -2.76 -14.36 9.73
C THR A 76 -2.47 -15.82 10.05
N ASP A 77 -3.42 -16.68 9.74
CA ASP A 77 -3.32 -18.13 9.88
C ASP A 77 -3.53 -18.78 8.52
N GLY A 78 -2.73 -19.79 8.21
CA GLY A 78 -2.87 -20.66 7.06
C GLY A 78 -2.43 -22.08 7.42
N GLU A 79 -2.92 -23.08 6.68
CA GLU A 79 -2.49 -24.48 6.86
C GLU A 79 -2.31 -25.15 5.51
N PHE A 80 -1.19 -25.84 5.36
CA PHE A 80 -0.91 -26.63 4.17
C PHE A 80 -0.19 -27.94 4.54
N GLN A 81 -0.78 -29.06 4.13
CA GLN A 81 -0.24 -30.42 4.37
C GLN A 81 0.11 -30.69 5.85
N GLY A 82 -0.74 -30.23 6.76
CA GLY A 82 -0.53 -30.37 8.22
C GLY A 82 0.51 -29.41 8.81
N ASN A 83 1.04 -28.49 8.01
CA ASN A 83 1.93 -27.44 8.50
C ASN A 83 1.15 -26.14 8.67
N SER A 84 1.21 -25.55 9.86
CA SER A 84 0.61 -24.27 10.14
C SER A 84 1.56 -23.12 9.79
N PHE A 85 1.00 -22.09 9.19
CA PHE A 85 1.65 -20.80 8.93
C PHE A 85 0.94 -19.76 9.76
N ILE A 86 1.64 -19.12 10.67
CA ILE A 86 1.05 -18.14 11.59
C ILE A 86 1.94 -16.91 11.59
N ASP A 87 1.32 -15.74 11.43
CA ASP A 87 1.97 -14.45 11.56
C ASP A 87 1.16 -13.56 12.50
N ILE A 88 1.79 -13.01 13.54
CA ILE A 88 1.14 -12.16 14.53
C ILE A 88 1.96 -10.89 14.70
N THR A 89 1.31 -9.75 14.55
CA THR A 89 1.89 -8.44 14.81
C THR A 89 1.06 -7.69 15.85
N THR A 90 1.72 -7.18 16.89
CA THR A 90 1.16 -6.25 17.87
C THR A 90 2.01 -4.98 17.92
N PRO A 91 1.61 -3.89 18.60
CA PRO A 91 2.43 -2.68 18.70
C PRO A 91 3.81 -2.87 19.31
N THR A 92 4.03 -3.93 20.08
CA THR A 92 5.28 -4.14 20.84
C THR A 92 5.96 -5.47 20.58
N LYS A 93 5.28 -6.42 19.96
CA LYS A 93 5.79 -7.78 19.72
C LYS A 93 5.22 -8.37 18.43
N GLY A 94 5.93 -9.29 17.87
CA GLY A 94 5.44 -10.10 16.76
C GLY A 94 5.97 -11.52 16.85
N TRP A 95 5.26 -12.45 16.21
CA TRP A 95 5.62 -13.85 16.13
C TRP A 95 5.35 -14.37 14.73
N SER A 96 6.16 -15.34 14.33
CA SER A 96 6.01 -16.00 13.02
C SER A 96 6.27 -17.49 13.15
N GLN A 97 5.42 -18.29 12.49
CA GLN A 97 5.63 -19.71 12.23
C GLN A 97 5.56 -19.92 10.73
N ASN A 98 6.65 -20.36 10.14
CA ASN A 98 6.73 -20.70 8.73
C ASN A 98 7.68 -21.89 8.54
N PRO A 99 7.17 -23.11 8.52
CA PRO A 99 7.99 -24.32 8.38
C PRO A 99 8.85 -24.33 7.11
N MET A 100 8.37 -23.72 6.01
CA MET A 100 9.14 -23.62 4.76
C MET A 100 10.35 -22.69 4.87
N ALA A 101 10.30 -21.72 5.80
CA ALA A 101 11.41 -20.82 6.13
C ALA A 101 12.22 -21.28 7.35
N GLY A 102 12.05 -22.54 7.78
CA GLY A 102 12.79 -23.14 8.91
C GLY A 102 12.22 -22.78 10.30
N LYS A 103 11.09 -22.06 10.38
CA LYS A 103 10.39 -21.72 11.63
C LYS A 103 9.25 -22.72 11.87
N ALA A 104 9.57 -23.93 12.33
CA ALA A 104 8.59 -25.03 12.52
C ALA A 104 7.57 -24.77 13.64
N THR A 105 7.90 -23.91 14.59
CA THR A 105 7.03 -23.48 15.70
C THR A 105 6.91 -21.98 15.74
N LEU A 106 5.88 -21.48 16.42
CA LEU A 106 5.67 -20.05 16.62
C LEU A 106 6.84 -19.45 17.41
N GLN A 107 7.55 -18.50 16.82
CA GLN A 107 8.75 -17.88 17.38
C GLN A 107 8.65 -16.36 17.29
N PRO A 108 9.22 -15.61 18.24
CA PRO A 108 9.26 -14.16 18.14
C PRO A 108 10.06 -13.73 16.90
N ILE A 109 9.61 -12.65 16.27
CA ILE A 109 10.36 -11.97 15.20
C ILE A 109 11.33 -10.96 15.80
N SER A 110 12.33 -10.56 15.02
CA SER A 110 13.27 -9.51 15.43
C SER A 110 12.61 -8.13 15.52
N GLU A 111 13.26 -7.20 16.22
CA GLU A 111 12.80 -5.81 16.31
C GLU A 111 12.76 -5.14 14.93
N ASP A 112 13.73 -5.44 14.06
CA ASP A 112 13.76 -4.90 12.70
C ASP A 112 12.59 -5.44 11.84
N GLU A 113 12.28 -6.74 11.94
CA GLU A 113 11.10 -7.33 11.29
C GLU A 113 9.81 -6.72 11.84
N LEU A 114 9.71 -6.55 13.15
CA LEU A 114 8.53 -5.92 13.78
C LEU A 114 8.33 -4.50 13.27
N LYS A 115 9.39 -3.69 13.21
CA LYS A 115 9.33 -2.30 12.76
C LYS A 115 8.72 -2.16 11.37
N VAL A 116 9.07 -3.06 10.45
CA VAL A 116 8.50 -3.08 9.09
C VAL A 116 7.00 -3.41 9.13
N LYS A 117 6.58 -4.30 10.02
CA LYS A 117 5.19 -4.77 10.14
C LYS A 117 4.26 -3.84 10.92
N LEU A 118 4.78 -2.86 11.66
CA LEU A 118 3.94 -1.94 12.47
C LEU A 118 2.91 -1.16 11.64
N ASP A 119 3.18 -0.91 10.37
CA ASP A 119 2.26 -0.19 9.50
C ASP A 119 1.02 -1.02 9.12
N GLU A 120 1.09 -2.36 9.23
CA GLU A 120 -0.04 -3.27 9.03
C GLU A 120 -1.14 -3.09 10.10
N LEU A 121 -0.81 -2.52 11.25
CA LEU A 121 -1.75 -2.26 12.33
C LEU A 121 -2.73 -1.12 12.01
N ASP A 122 -2.43 -0.31 11.00
CA ASP A 122 -3.30 0.77 10.53
C ASP A 122 -4.22 0.27 9.41
N LEU A 123 -5.40 -0.23 9.78
CA LEU A 123 -6.39 -0.73 8.83
C LEU A 123 -6.91 0.33 7.85
N GLN A 124 -6.73 1.61 8.17
CA GLN A 124 -7.15 2.72 7.31
C GLN A 124 -6.13 3.03 6.22
N GLY A 125 -4.92 2.50 6.36
CA GLY A 125 -3.81 2.73 5.45
C GLY A 125 -3.09 4.05 5.66
N GLY A 126 -1.89 4.14 5.11
CA GLY A 126 -0.96 5.24 5.37
C GLY A 126 -1.36 6.59 4.76
N PHE A 127 -2.27 6.64 3.80
CA PHE A 127 -2.71 7.89 3.16
C PHE A 127 -3.79 8.65 3.93
N ILE A 128 -4.72 7.95 4.60
CA ILE A 128 -5.77 8.60 5.38
C ILE A 128 -5.15 9.29 6.59
N ASP A 129 -5.39 10.59 6.72
CA ASP A 129 -4.82 11.42 7.79
C ASP A 129 -3.28 11.28 7.90
N TYR A 130 -2.61 11.20 6.76
CA TYR A 130 -1.18 10.89 6.72
C TYR A 130 -0.34 11.90 7.53
N LYS A 131 -0.66 13.21 7.49
CA LYS A 131 0.05 14.25 8.24
C LYS A 131 -0.11 14.07 9.75
N GLU A 132 -1.33 13.80 10.19
CA GLU A 132 -1.67 13.55 11.60
C GLU A 132 -1.02 12.27 12.13
N LYS A 133 -0.84 11.27 11.27
CA LYS A 133 -0.13 10.02 11.59
C LYS A 133 1.39 10.19 11.63
N GLY A 134 1.90 11.36 11.22
CA GLY A 134 3.35 11.61 11.12
C GLY A 134 3.99 11.02 9.86
N ASN A 135 3.18 10.69 8.85
CA ASN A 135 3.65 10.23 7.56
C ASN A 135 3.94 11.42 6.64
N THR A 136 4.76 11.21 5.62
CA THR A 136 5.03 12.18 4.56
C THR A 136 4.75 11.58 3.19
N VAL A 137 4.39 12.44 2.23
CA VAL A 137 4.11 12.04 0.86
C VAL A 137 4.87 12.91 -0.12
N GLU A 138 5.30 12.32 -1.23
CA GLU A 138 6.00 13.00 -2.31
C GLU A 138 5.43 12.55 -3.65
N PHE A 139 5.05 13.50 -4.51
CA PHE A 139 4.67 13.21 -5.88
C PHE A 139 5.92 13.08 -6.75
N LEU A 140 6.16 11.89 -7.27
CA LEU A 140 7.34 11.55 -8.09
C LEU A 140 7.10 11.73 -9.60
N GLY A 141 5.93 12.25 -10.01
CA GLY A 141 5.56 12.39 -11.41
C GLY A 141 4.63 11.28 -11.88
N LYS A 142 4.60 11.08 -13.20
CA LYS A 142 3.80 10.03 -13.85
C LYS A 142 4.69 8.93 -14.39
N ASP A 143 4.09 7.77 -14.61
CA ASP A 143 4.68 6.60 -15.27
C ASP A 143 3.65 5.94 -16.18
N GLU A 144 4.08 5.11 -17.10
CA GLU A 144 3.20 4.37 -18.00
C GLU A 144 3.63 2.89 -18.02
N GLU A 145 2.66 2.00 -17.90
CA GLU A 145 2.85 0.55 -18.03
C GLU A 145 1.69 -0.01 -18.84
N ASP A 146 1.98 -0.74 -19.92
CA ASP A 146 0.98 -1.37 -20.80
C ASP A 146 -0.10 -0.42 -21.33
N GLY A 147 0.28 0.82 -21.68
CA GLY A 147 -0.63 1.85 -22.22
C GLY A 147 -1.54 2.50 -21.17
N THR A 148 -1.31 2.25 -19.89
CA THR A 148 -2.01 2.89 -18.77
C THR A 148 -1.07 3.85 -18.05
N GLU A 149 -1.53 5.08 -17.85
CA GLU A 149 -0.78 6.13 -17.14
C GLU A 149 -1.09 6.09 -15.64
N TYR A 150 -0.05 6.23 -14.83
CA TYR A 150 -0.12 6.21 -13.37
C TYR A 150 0.52 7.43 -12.74
N TYR A 151 -0.08 7.93 -11.66
CA TYR A 151 0.60 8.85 -10.74
C TYR A 151 1.51 8.04 -9.80
N LYS A 152 2.77 8.46 -9.69
CA LYS A 152 3.72 7.88 -8.72
C LYS A 152 3.74 8.73 -7.47
N VAL A 153 3.35 8.15 -6.34
CA VAL A 153 3.36 8.82 -5.04
C VAL A 153 4.16 7.98 -4.06
N LYS A 154 5.21 8.56 -3.49
CA LYS A 154 5.97 7.93 -2.42
C LYS A 154 5.34 8.31 -1.09
N LEU A 155 5.08 7.31 -0.25
CA LEU A 155 4.69 7.44 1.14
C LEU A 155 5.87 7.01 2.01
N THR A 156 6.25 7.85 2.97
CA THR A 156 7.17 7.47 4.05
C THR A 156 6.38 7.51 5.35
N THR A 157 6.30 6.37 6.02
CA THR A 157 5.57 6.27 7.29
C THR A 157 6.39 6.81 8.45
N LYS A 158 5.75 7.08 9.60
CA LYS A 158 6.43 7.46 10.84
C LYS A 158 7.47 6.44 11.30
N ASN A 159 7.36 5.19 10.84
CA ASN A 159 8.30 4.11 11.12
C ASN A 159 9.49 4.10 10.14
N ASN A 160 9.58 5.09 9.24
CA ASN A 160 10.55 5.21 8.14
C ASN A 160 10.47 4.07 7.10
N ASN A 161 9.31 3.45 6.93
CA ASN A 161 9.07 2.55 5.82
C ASN A 161 8.67 3.37 4.59
N GLU A 162 9.35 3.15 3.47
CA GLU A 162 9.09 3.83 2.21
C GLU A 162 8.38 2.89 1.23
N THR A 163 7.28 3.38 0.64
CA THR A 163 6.55 2.67 -0.40
C THR A 163 6.17 3.63 -1.52
N THR A 164 6.48 3.27 -2.76
CA THR A 164 6.03 3.99 -3.95
C THR A 164 4.74 3.35 -4.46
N TYR A 165 3.67 4.14 -4.51
CA TYR A 165 2.37 3.75 -5.02
C TYR A 165 2.17 4.26 -6.43
N TYR A 166 1.62 3.43 -7.30
CA TYR A 166 1.22 3.73 -8.67
C TYR A 166 -0.30 3.75 -8.72
N LEU A 167 -0.87 4.95 -8.83
CA LEU A 167 -2.31 5.17 -8.86
C LEU A 167 -2.76 5.42 -10.30
N ASP A 168 -3.71 4.65 -10.78
CA ASP A 168 -4.30 4.83 -12.11
C ASP A 168 -4.85 6.25 -12.27
N THR A 169 -4.48 6.94 -13.35
CA THR A 169 -4.82 8.36 -13.53
C THR A 169 -6.30 8.63 -13.76
N LYS A 170 -7.10 7.62 -14.09
CA LYS A 170 -8.54 7.71 -14.35
C LYS A 170 -9.36 7.34 -13.13
N THR A 171 -8.99 6.24 -12.46
CA THR A 171 -9.75 5.69 -11.34
C THR A 171 -9.21 6.08 -9.97
N TYR A 172 -7.96 6.55 -9.91
CA TYR A 172 -7.20 6.84 -8.67
C TYR A 172 -7.03 5.62 -7.74
N LEU A 173 -7.34 4.42 -8.20
CA LEU A 173 -7.06 3.19 -7.46
C LEU A 173 -5.58 2.85 -7.55
N VAL A 174 -5.03 2.29 -6.46
CA VAL A 174 -3.66 1.76 -6.47
C VAL A 174 -3.63 0.51 -7.36
N TYR A 175 -2.85 0.57 -8.43
CA TYR A 175 -2.57 -0.60 -9.27
C TYR A 175 -1.39 -1.40 -8.74
N LYS A 176 -0.32 -0.68 -8.37
CA LYS A 176 0.95 -1.29 -7.97
C LYS A 176 1.55 -0.51 -6.80
N GLN A 177 2.23 -1.23 -5.94
CA GLN A 177 3.10 -0.64 -4.91
C GLN A 177 4.46 -1.31 -4.93
N GLU A 178 5.51 -0.52 -4.70
CA GLU A 178 6.90 -0.96 -4.66
C GLU A 178 7.53 -0.51 -3.35
N SER A 179 8.19 -1.43 -2.67
CA SER A 179 8.96 -1.16 -1.45
C SER A 179 10.27 -1.93 -1.46
N ILE A 180 11.20 -1.55 -0.60
CA ILE A 180 12.43 -2.29 -0.39
C ILE A 180 12.33 -2.98 0.98
N SER A 181 12.52 -4.28 0.99
CA SER A 181 12.60 -5.09 2.20
C SER A 181 14.00 -5.66 2.35
N LYS A 182 14.52 -5.68 3.57
CA LYS A 182 15.78 -6.37 3.87
C LYS A 182 15.53 -7.85 4.10
N GLN A 183 16.08 -8.68 3.23
CA GLN A 183 16.06 -10.13 3.37
C GLN A 183 17.50 -10.65 3.51
N GLN A 184 17.81 -11.27 4.62
CA GLN A 184 19.17 -11.79 4.91
C GLN A 184 20.28 -10.71 4.73
N GLY A 185 19.96 -9.46 5.07
CA GLY A 185 20.88 -8.33 4.95
C GLY A 185 21.01 -7.71 3.55
N GLN A 186 20.27 -8.23 2.55
CA GLN A 186 20.22 -7.69 1.20
C GLN A 186 18.92 -6.94 0.97
N ASP A 187 18.99 -5.84 0.23
CA ASP A 187 17.83 -5.09 -0.20
C ASP A 187 17.11 -5.84 -1.33
N VAL A 188 15.87 -6.25 -1.07
CA VAL A 188 15.01 -6.94 -2.04
C VAL A 188 13.85 -6.02 -2.37
N LYS A 189 13.68 -5.74 -3.66
CA LYS A 189 12.52 -5.00 -4.17
C LYS A 189 11.28 -5.88 -4.10
N MET A 190 10.29 -5.43 -3.35
CA MET A 190 8.97 -6.03 -3.28
C MET A 190 8.01 -5.26 -4.18
N VAL A 191 7.27 -5.99 -5.02
CA VAL A 191 6.25 -5.42 -5.90
C VAL A 191 4.94 -6.13 -5.61
N VAL A 192 3.87 -5.38 -5.35
CA VAL A 192 2.52 -5.91 -5.14
C VAL A 192 1.57 -5.20 -6.09
N LYS A 193 0.89 -5.94 -6.96
CA LYS A 193 -0.20 -5.42 -7.80
C LYS A 193 -1.53 -5.67 -7.09
N SER A 194 -2.34 -4.62 -7.00
CA SER A 194 -3.69 -4.66 -6.39
C SER A 194 -4.74 -4.70 -7.49
N LEU A 195 -5.49 -5.77 -7.56
CA LEU A 195 -6.41 -6.08 -8.66
C LEU A 195 -7.79 -6.43 -8.11
N ASP A 196 -8.79 -6.47 -8.99
CA ASP A 196 -10.17 -6.87 -8.66
C ASP A 196 -10.74 -6.08 -7.47
N TYR A 197 -10.79 -4.76 -7.62
CA TYR A 197 -11.35 -3.87 -6.60
C TYR A 197 -12.86 -4.01 -6.52
N GLN A 198 -13.39 -4.34 -5.35
CA GLN A 198 -14.82 -4.46 -5.10
C GLN A 198 -15.22 -3.60 -3.89
N THR A 199 -16.47 -3.10 -3.93
CA THR A 199 -17.06 -2.42 -2.78
C THR A 199 -17.63 -3.46 -1.83
N ILE A 200 -17.27 -3.36 -0.57
CA ILE A 200 -17.75 -4.24 0.50
C ILE A 200 -18.67 -3.48 1.46
N ASP A 201 -19.18 -4.16 2.49
CA ASP A 201 -19.97 -3.54 3.54
C ASP A 201 -19.28 -2.30 4.12
N GLY A 202 -20.07 -1.31 4.55
CA GLY A 202 -19.54 -0.02 5.02
C GLY A 202 -19.13 0.94 3.90
N GLY A 203 -19.32 0.57 2.64
CA GLY A 203 -19.07 1.45 1.47
C GLY A 203 -17.60 1.68 1.17
N ILE A 204 -16.71 0.85 1.69
CA ILE A 204 -15.28 0.90 1.35
C ILE A 204 -14.96 -0.03 0.18
N LYS A 205 -13.97 0.35 -0.62
CA LYS A 205 -13.51 -0.43 -1.77
C LYS A 205 -12.12 -0.99 -1.50
N VAL A 206 -11.97 -2.31 -1.67
CA VAL A 206 -10.74 -3.06 -1.39
C VAL A 206 -10.38 -3.98 -2.55
N PRO A 207 -9.08 -4.31 -2.75
CA PRO A 207 -8.67 -5.30 -3.75
C PRO A 207 -9.00 -6.72 -3.28
N PHE A 208 -9.56 -7.54 -4.16
CA PHE A 208 -9.80 -8.97 -3.89
C PHE A 208 -8.64 -9.85 -4.35
N LYS A 209 -7.70 -9.28 -5.12
CA LYS A 209 -6.51 -9.99 -5.57
C LYS A 209 -5.28 -9.11 -5.38
N MET A 210 -4.27 -9.64 -4.70
CA MET A 210 -2.94 -9.02 -4.58
C MET A 210 -1.90 -9.97 -5.17
N ASP A 211 -1.25 -9.53 -6.25
CA ASP A 211 -0.24 -10.30 -6.97
C ASP A 211 1.16 -9.82 -6.57
N GLN A 212 1.97 -10.72 -6.02
CA GLN A 212 3.35 -10.49 -5.60
C GLN A 212 4.36 -11.22 -6.50
N GLY A 213 3.95 -11.58 -7.72
CA GLY A 213 4.73 -12.33 -8.69
C GLY A 213 4.66 -13.83 -8.46
N MET A 214 5.44 -14.38 -7.53
CA MET A 214 5.41 -15.82 -7.23
C MET A 214 4.24 -16.26 -6.35
N MET A 215 3.59 -15.31 -5.70
CA MET A 215 2.49 -15.55 -4.78
C MET A 215 1.32 -14.61 -5.12
N ILE A 216 0.11 -15.17 -5.14
CA ILE A 216 -1.13 -14.41 -5.31
C ILE A 216 -1.97 -14.60 -4.07
N LEU A 217 -2.37 -13.51 -3.45
CA LEU A 217 -3.36 -13.50 -2.38
C LEU A 217 -4.74 -13.24 -3.01
N ALA A 218 -5.59 -14.27 -3.04
CA ALA A 218 -6.95 -14.20 -3.57
C ALA A 218 -7.95 -14.20 -2.39
N THR A 219 -8.49 -13.04 -2.07
CA THR A 219 -9.48 -12.89 -1.01
C THR A 219 -10.86 -13.28 -1.52
N LYS A 220 -11.58 -14.11 -0.77
CA LYS A 220 -12.95 -14.52 -1.08
C LYS A 220 -13.98 -13.69 -0.32
N LYS A 221 -13.62 -13.25 0.89
CA LYS A 221 -14.53 -12.52 1.77
C LYS A 221 -13.79 -11.54 2.67
N TYR A 222 -14.35 -10.34 2.77
CA TYR A 222 -14.05 -9.38 3.82
C TYR A 222 -15.23 -9.28 4.79
N THR A 223 -14.94 -9.18 6.08
CA THR A 223 -15.92 -8.85 7.12
C THR A 223 -15.32 -7.72 7.96
N ILE A 224 -16.01 -6.57 8.01
CA ILE A 224 -15.58 -5.43 8.81
C ILE A 224 -16.45 -5.28 10.06
N ASN A 225 -15.86 -4.75 11.13
CA ASN A 225 -16.53 -4.46 12.39
C ASN A 225 -17.22 -5.67 13.05
N GLY A 226 -16.79 -6.89 12.67
CA GLY A 226 -17.17 -8.11 13.35
C GLY A 226 -16.40 -8.29 14.68
N PRO A 227 -16.90 -9.13 15.59
CA PRO A 227 -16.21 -9.41 16.85
C PRO A 227 -14.91 -10.18 16.60
N ILE A 228 -13.82 -9.74 17.26
CA ILE A 228 -12.53 -10.42 17.28
C ILE A 228 -12.03 -10.43 18.72
N ASP A 229 -11.66 -11.61 19.24
CA ASP A 229 -11.05 -11.71 20.57
C ASP A 229 -9.59 -11.28 20.53
N GLU A 230 -9.22 -10.26 21.31
CA GLU A 230 -7.85 -9.76 21.38
C GLU A 230 -6.82 -10.81 21.81
N LYS A 231 -7.26 -11.88 22.49
CA LYS A 231 -6.36 -12.97 22.93
C LYS A 231 -5.69 -13.70 21.78
N ILE A 232 -6.26 -13.66 20.58
CA ILE A 232 -5.64 -14.29 19.39
C ILE A 232 -4.30 -13.67 19.00
N PHE A 233 -4.00 -12.43 19.44
CA PHE A 233 -2.75 -11.73 19.15
C PHE A 233 -1.65 -12.06 20.18
N SER A 234 -1.63 -13.27 20.70
CA SER A 234 -0.62 -13.75 21.63
C SER A 234 0.01 -15.05 21.14
N ASP A 235 1.13 -15.41 21.74
CA ASP A 235 1.89 -16.62 21.47
C ASP A 235 1.35 -17.87 22.20
N LYS A 236 0.15 -17.76 22.80
CA LYS A 236 -0.49 -18.84 23.58
C LYS A 236 -1.56 -19.52 22.79
#